data_bcbbd8d3016672044fc80a06abe16ed4
#
_entry.id   bcbbd8d3016672044fc80a06abe16ed4
#
_cell.length_a   1.000
_cell.length_b   1.000
_cell.length_c   1.000
_cell.angle_alpha   90.00
_cell.angle_beta   90.00
_cell.angle_gamma   90.00
#
_symmetry.space_group_name_H-M   'P 1'
#
loop_
_entity.id
_entity.type
_entity.pdbx_description
1 polymer ?
#
loop_
_entity_poly.entity_id
_entity_poly.type
_entity_poly.pdbx_seq_one_letter_code
_entity_poly.pdbx_strand_id
1 'polypeptide(L)'
;MRIREGELAQGFHFEDIWDTPVNLTDYAGKYVLISFFRFASCPYCNLRVHRMIGRYEAYREKGMEMLAIFESPNETMRRYVGKEQAPFPIIGDPTNQLYQLYGLEKSWRKLFKTFITPKSLLATVREGLYATFLKGFWPGKIDAGVHRMPADFLIGPDQIVKKVHYGNYPGDHLPFEEIDQLLDTWPVRPIERALVR
;
A
#
# COMPACT_ATOMS: atom_id res chain seq x y z
N MET A 1 -2.48 -18.08 5.96
CA MET A 1 -1.03 -18.25 6.27
C MET A 1 -0.36 -16.92 5.95
N ARG A 2 0.60 -16.43 6.75
CA ARG A 2 1.32 -15.18 6.43
C ARG A 2 2.44 -15.45 5.43
N ILE A 3 2.58 -14.56 4.47
CA ILE A 3 3.68 -14.57 3.50
C ILE A 3 4.98 -14.17 4.20
N ARG A 4 6.09 -14.77 3.78
CA ARG A 4 7.43 -14.52 4.32
C ARG A 4 8.40 -14.06 3.22
N GLU A 5 9.45 -13.40 3.63
CA GLU A 5 10.57 -13.08 2.75
C GLU A 5 11.19 -14.36 2.18
N GLY A 6 11.54 -14.35 0.91
CA GLY A 6 12.05 -15.50 0.16
C GLY A 6 10.98 -16.39 -0.47
N GLU A 7 9.70 -16.23 -0.14
CA GLU A 7 8.62 -16.97 -0.77
C GLU A 7 8.22 -16.34 -2.12
N LEU A 8 7.64 -17.16 -3.02
CA LEU A 8 7.02 -16.67 -4.24
C LEU A 8 5.80 -15.80 -3.90
N ALA A 9 5.71 -14.63 -4.49
CA ALA A 9 4.56 -13.76 -4.32
C ALA A 9 3.30 -14.44 -4.86
N GLN A 10 2.18 -14.24 -4.16
CA GLN A 10 0.91 -14.81 -4.58
C GLN A 10 0.35 -14.01 -5.75
N GLY A 11 0.23 -14.65 -6.91
CA GLY A 11 -0.35 -14.06 -8.12
C GLY A 11 -1.82 -13.74 -7.93
N PHE A 12 -2.27 -12.67 -8.58
CA PHE A 12 -3.68 -12.28 -8.60
C PHE A 12 -4.04 -11.59 -9.91
N HIS A 13 -5.34 -11.56 -10.17
CA HIS A 13 -5.96 -10.81 -11.24
C HIS A 13 -7.13 -10.01 -10.67
N PHE A 14 -7.09 -8.68 -10.78
CA PHE A 14 -8.11 -7.76 -10.31
C PHE A 14 -8.28 -6.61 -11.30
N GLU A 15 -9.28 -5.76 -11.08
CA GLU A 15 -9.43 -4.47 -11.76
C GLU A 15 -9.13 -3.35 -10.77
N ASP A 16 -8.50 -2.29 -11.26
CA ASP A 16 -8.31 -1.09 -10.47
C ASP A 16 -9.62 -0.28 -10.36
N ILE A 17 -9.58 0.83 -9.64
CA ILE A 17 -10.76 1.69 -9.45
C ILE A 17 -11.28 2.34 -10.73
N TRP A 18 -10.57 2.22 -11.85
CA TRP A 18 -10.94 2.73 -13.18
C TRP A 18 -11.25 1.59 -14.16
N ASP A 19 -11.51 0.39 -13.63
CA ASP A 19 -11.85 -0.82 -14.38
C ASP A 19 -10.73 -1.28 -15.33
N THR A 20 -9.46 -0.93 -15.00
CA THR A 20 -8.28 -1.38 -15.73
C THR A 20 -7.78 -2.71 -15.14
N PRO A 21 -7.55 -3.75 -15.95
CA PRO A 21 -7.01 -5.03 -15.47
C PRO A 21 -5.62 -4.86 -14.85
N VAL A 22 -5.41 -5.51 -13.71
CA VAL A 22 -4.14 -5.52 -12.97
C VAL A 22 -3.78 -6.96 -12.61
N ASN A 23 -2.70 -7.47 -13.19
CA ASN A 23 -2.15 -8.77 -12.87
C ASN A 23 -0.77 -8.61 -12.23
N LEU A 24 -0.46 -9.34 -11.19
CA LEU A 24 0.88 -9.28 -10.61
C LEU A 24 1.96 -9.74 -11.60
N THR A 25 1.64 -10.68 -12.49
CA THR A 25 2.55 -11.18 -13.52
C THR A 25 3.01 -10.12 -14.53
N ASP A 26 2.21 -9.06 -14.73
CA ASP A 26 2.55 -7.96 -15.66
C ASP A 26 3.73 -7.10 -15.15
N TYR A 27 4.09 -7.30 -13.89
CA TYR A 27 5.22 -6.65 -13.23
C TYR A 27 6.47 -7.54 -13.15
N ALA A 28 6.48 -8.71 -13.81
CA ALA A 28 7.68 -9.54 -13.88
C ALA A 28 8.86 -8.76 -14.49
N GLY A 29 10.05 -8.88 -13.91
CA GLY A 29 11.23 -8.10 -14.30
C GLY A 29 11.35 -6.73 -13.62
N LYS A 30 10.35 -6.29 -12.83
CA LYS A 30 10.36 -5.05 -12.06
C LYS A 30 10.26 -5.33 -10.56
N TYR A 31 10.69 -4.39 -9.74
CA TYR A 31 10.31 -4.37 -8.33
C TYR A 31 8.87 -3.87 -8.20
N VAL A 32 8.12 -4.41 -7.25
CA VAL A 32 6.74 -3.99 -6.99
C VAL A 32 6.53 -3.78 -5.49
N LEU A 33 6.12 -2.58 -5.10
CA LEU A 33 5.63 -2.30 -3.75
C LEU A 33 4.11 -2.48 -3.73
N ILE A 34 3.62 -3.52 -3.07
CA ILE A 34 2.21 -3.73 -2.80
C ILE A 34 1.90 -3.23 -1.39
N SER A 35 1.08 -2.20 -1.27
CA SER A 35 0.65 -1.64 0.01
C SER A 35 -0.83 -1.93 0.25
N PHE A 36 -1.12 -2.59 1.37
CA PHE A 36 -2.47 -2.89 1.83
C PHE A 36 -2.91 -1.87 2.88
N PHE A 37 -4.04 -1.27 2.63
CA PHE A 37 -4.62 -0.22 3.43
C PHE A 37 -5.86 -0.69 4.19
N ARG A 38 -6.58 0.22 4.81
CA ARG A 38 -7.82 -0.03 5.54
C ARG A 38 -9.02 0.32 4.64
N PHE A 39 -9.68 1.44 4.89
CA PHE A 39 -10.85 1.91 4.15
C PHE A 39 -10.57 3.25 3.46
N ALA A 40 -11.34 3.56 2.41
CA ALA A 40 -11.11 4.67 1.51
C ALA A 40 -11.02 6.05 2.18
N SER A 41 -11.85 6.32 3.21
CA SER A 41 -11.90 7.60 3.92
C SER A 41 -10.92 7.70 5.10
N CYS A 42 -10.02 6.72 5.26
CA CYS A 42 -9.04 6.70 6.35
C CYS A 42 -7.97 7.79 6.15
N PRO A 43 -7.82 8.78 7.06
CA PRO A 43 -6.83 9.85 6.90
C PRO A 43 -5.39 9.36 6.78
N TYR A 44 -5.00 8.35 7.56
CA TYR A 44 -3.65 7.75 7.50
C TYR A 44 -3.38 7.10 6.15
N CYS A 45 -4.39 6.40 5.60
CA CYS A 45 -4.29 5.72 4.32
C CYS A 45 -4.13 6.73 3.18
N ASN A 46 -4.97 7.77 3.16
CA ASN A 46 -4.87 8.84 2.16
C ASN A 46 -3.53 9.59 2.25
N LEU A 47 -3.05 9.88 3.46
CA LEU A 47 -1.74 10.48 3.66
C LEU A 47 -0.60 9.61 3.14
N ARG A 48 -0.66 8.28 3.36
CA ARG A 48 0.36 7.36 2.84
C ARG A 48 0.32 7.32 1.31
N VAL A 49 -0.86 7.23 0.69
CA VAL A 49 -1.00 7.28 -0.79
C VAL A 49 -0.47 8.59 -1.33
N HIS A 50 -0.81 9.73 -0.73
CA HIS A 50 -0.26 11.04 -1.12
C HIS A 50 1.28 11.06 -1.11
N ARG A 51 1.89 10.48 -0.09
CA ARG A 51 3.36 10.35 -0.01
C ARG A 51 3.93 9.37 -1.04
N MET A 52 3.20 8.31 -1.40
CA MET A 52 3.57 7.38 -2.46
C MET A 52 3.55 8.08 -3.82
N ILE A 53 2.50 8.85 -4.11
CA ILE A 53 2.40 9.66 -5.34
C ILE A 53 3.63 10.57 -5.50
N GLY A 54 4.01 11.27 -4.44
CA GLY A 54 5.18 12.17 -4.47
C GLY A 54 6.52 11.49 -4.70
N ARG A 55 6.60 10.17 -4.54
CA ARG A 55 7.83 9.37 -4.74
C ARG A 55 7.79 8.50 -5.99
N TYR A 56 6.63 8.37 -6.61
CA TYR A 56 6.41 7.37 -7.65
C TYR A 56 7.38 7.49 -8.82
N GLU A 57 7.58 8.68 -9.37
CA GLU A 57 8.48 8.86 -10.52
C GLU A 57 9.93 8.48 -10.17
N ALA A 58 10.43 8.90 -9.01
CA ALA A 58 11.77 8.54 -8.57
C ALA A 58 11.95 7.03 -8.37
N TYR A 59 10.91 6.34 -7.90
CA TYR A 59 10.93 4.89 -7.73
C TYR A 59 10.78 4.16 -9.05
N ARG A 60 9.96 4.67 -9.96
CA ARG A 60 9.81 4.15 -11.31
C ARG A 60 11.10 4.23 -12.11
N GLU A 61 11.84 5.33 -12.00
CA GLU A 61 13.17 5.47 -12.60
C GLU A 61 14.17 4.42 -12.07
N LYS A 62 13.99 3.99 -10.83
CA LYS A 62 14.74 2.87 -10.21
C LYS A 62 14.14 1.49 -10.52
N GLY A 63 13.18 1.38 -11.44
CA GLY A 63 12.57 0.12 -11.86
C GLY A 63 11.56 -0.47 -10.87
N MET A 64 10.95 0.36 -10.00
CA MET A 64 9.92 -0.08 -9.07
C MET A 64 8.56 0.51 -9.42
N GLU A 65 7.55 -0.35 -9.46
CA GLU A 65 6.14 -0.02 -9.57
C GLU A 65 5.46 -0.08 -8.20
N MET A 66 4.27 0.52 -8.10
CA MET A 66 3.49 0.55 -6.87
C MET A 66 2.06 0.08 -7.11
N LEU A 67 1.48 -0.61 -6.13
CA LEU A 67 0.07 -0.99 -6.08
C LEU A 67 -0.51 -0.63 -4.71
N ALA A 68 -1.69 -0.04 -4.68
CA ALA A 68 -2.41 0.27 -3.45
C ALA A 68 -3.72 -0.53 -3.38
N ILE A 69 -3.91 -1.31 -2.31
CA ILE A 69 -5.06 -2.19 -2.14
C ILE A 69 -5.85 -1.75 -0.90
N PHE A 70 -7.16 -1.55 -1.08
CA PHE A 70 -8.07 -1.09 -0.03
C PHE A 70 -9.22 -2.07 0.20
N GLU A 71 -9.72 -2.14 1.43
CA GLU A 71 -10.87 -2.99 1.79
C GLU A 71 -12.22 -2.37 1.33
N SER A 72 -12.23 -1.18 0.77
CA SER A 72 -13.43 -0.47 0.31
C SER A 72 -13.82 -0.82 -1.14
N PRO A 73 -15.10 -0.72 -1.50
CA PRO A 73 -15.55 -0.84 -2.88
C PRO A 73 -14.98 0.25 -3.80
N ASN A 74 -14.79 -0.04 -5.10
CA ASN A 74 -14.27 0.88 -6.09
C ASN A 74 -15.03 2.22 -6.14
N GLU A 75 -16.36 2.20 -6.01
CA GLU A 75 -17.16 3.43 -5.99
C GLU A 75 -16.77 4.37 -4.83
N THR A 76 -16.59 3.82 -3.63
CA THR A 76 -16.12 4.61 -2.47
C THR A 76 -14.68 5.08 -2.66
N MET A 77 -13.84 4.22 -3.23
CA MET A 77 -12.45 4.57 -3.52
C MET A 77 -12.34 5.77 -4.48
N ARG A 78 -13.14 5.82 -5.54
CA ARG A 78 -13.21 6.96 -6.48
C ARG A 78 -13.54 8.28 -5.79
N ARG A 79 -14.38 8.25 -4.72
CA ARG A 79 -14.82 9.45 -3.97
C ARG A 79 -13.75 10.01 -3.04
N TYR A 80 -12.84 9.19 -2.54
CA TYR A 80 -11.79 9.59 -1.60
C TYR A 80 -10.40 9.55 -2.25
N VAL A 81 -9.78 8.39 -2.28
CA VAL A 81 -8.41 8.22 -2.78
C VAL A 81 -8.27 8.51 -4.27
N GLY A 82 -9.30 8.22 -5.07
CA GLY A 82 -9.32 8.50 -6.51
C GLY A 82 -9.14 9.97 -6.87
N LYS A 83 -9.45 10.90 -5.95
CA LYS A 83 -9.22 12.34 -6.15
C LYS A 83 -7.74 12.71 -6.23
N GLU A 84 -6.87 11.92 -5.64
CA GLU A 84 -5.42 12.12 -5.66
C GLU A 84 -4.79 11.80 -7.04
N GLN A 85 -5.55 11.16 -7.96
CA GLN A 85 -5.10 10.81 -9.31
C GLN A 85 -3.75 10.08 -9.29
N ALA A 86 -3.64 9.04 -8.46
CA ALA A 86 -2.41 8.27 -8.32
C ALA A 86 -1.95 7.74 -9.69
N PRO A 87 -0.65 7.85 -10.02
CA PRO A 87 -0.08 7.36 -11.27
C PRO A 87 0.17 5.84 -11.26
N PHE A 88 -0.35 5.12 -10.28
CA PHE A 88 -0.26 3.67 -10.10
C PHE A 88 -1.64 3.10 -9.76
N PRO A 89 -1.88 1.81 -10.02
CA PRO A 89 -3.17 1.18 -9.76
C PRO A 89 -3.59 1.22 -8.30
N ILE A 90 -4.86 1.54 -8.08
CA ILE A 90 -5.54 1.45 -6.79
C ILE A 90 -6.65 0.42 -6.93
N ILE A 91 -6.64 -0.62 -6.08
CA ILE A 91 -7.56 -1.75 -6.15
C ILE A 91 -8.48 -1.73 -4.92
N GLY A 92 -9.80 -1.84 -5.16
CA GLY A 92 -10.78 -2.09 -4.11
C GLY A 92 -11.02 -3.59 -3.97
N ASP A 93 -10.84 -4.12 -2.76
CA ASP A 93 -11.10 -5.52 -2.41
C ASP A 93 -12.07 -5.64 -1.23
N PRO A 94 -13.36 -5.29 -1.41
CA PRO A 94 -14.36 -5.35 -0.35
C PRO A 94 -14.64 -6.78 0.12
N THR A 95 -14.31 -7.77 -0.69
CA THR A 95 -14.48 -9.20 -0.37
C THR A 95 -13.29 -9.78 0.40
N ASN A 96 -12.22 -9.02 0.55
CA ASN A 96 -11.01 -9.40 1.27
C ASN A 96 -10.25 -10.60 0.67
N GLN A 97 -10.37 -10.85 -0.63
CA GLN A 97 -9.68 -11.96 -1.31
C GLN A 97 -8.17 -11.78 -1.27
N LEU A 98 -7.68 -10.60 -1.64
CA LEU A 98 -6.24 -10.27 -1.59
C LEU A 98 -5.72 -10.22 -0.14
N TYR A 99 -6.52 -9.70 0.79
CA TYR A 99 -6.15 -9.69 2.21
C TYR A 99 -5.98 -11.10 2.78
N GLN A 100 -6.85 -12.03 2.40
CA GLN A 100 -6.72 -13.45 2.81
C GLN A 100 -5.52 -14.11 2.13
N LEU A 101 -5.35 -13.87 0.83
CA LEU A 101 -4.24 -14.41 0.03
C LEU A 101 -2.88 -14.01 0.60
N TYR A 102 -2.74 -12.75 1.02
CA TYR A 102 -1.52 -12.20 1.60
C TYR A 102 -1.44 -12.33 3.14
N GLY A 103 -2.39 -13.03 3.75
CA GLY A 103 -2.39 -13.35 5.17
C GLY A 103 -2.54 -12.17 6.11
N LEU A 104 -3.26 -11.11 5.67
CA LEU A 104 -3.53 -9.94 6.50
C LEU A 104 -4.63 -10.22 7.52
N GLU A 105 -4.45 -9.69 8.71
CA GLU A 105 -5.38 -9.89 9.83
C GLU A 105 -6.21 -8.64 10.15
N LYS A 106 -7.36 -8.88 10.77
CA LYS A 106 -8.13 -7.90 11.53
C LYS A 106 -7.81 -8.10 13.00
N SER A 107 -7.38 -7.06 13.72
CA SER A 107 -6.93 -7.22 15.10
C SER A 107 -7.38 -6.08 16.02
N TRP A 108 -8.41 -6.32 16.80
CA TRP A 108 -8.83 -5.42 17.87
C TRP A 108 -7.73 -5.23 18.92
N ARG A 109 -6.99 -6.29 19.22
CA ARG A 109 -5.87 -6.25 20.18
C ARG A 109 -4.80 -5.24 19.76
N LYS A 110 -4.39 -5.23 18.49
CA LYS A 110 -3.43 -4.28 17.96
C LYS A 110 -3.99 -2.86 17.94
N LEU A 111 -5.26 -2.70 17.55
CA LEU A 111 -5.93 -1.40 17.57
C LEU A 111 -5.95 -0.81 18.98
N PHE A 112 -6.39 -1.58 20.00
CA PHE A 112 -6.36 -1.12 21.40
C PHE A 112 -4.94 -0.83 21.89
N LYS A 113 -3.97 -1.67 21.53
CA LYS A 113 -2.56 -1.46 21.90
C LYS A 113 -2.01 -0.14 21.35
N THR A 114 -2.51 0.34 20.21
CA THR A 114 -2.14 1.64 19.65
C THR A 114 -2.37 2.79 20.63
N PHE A 115 -3.48 2.75 21.36
CA PHE A 115 -3.84 3.80 22.32
C PHE A 115 -3.14 3.68 23.69
N ILE A 116 -2.62 2.51 24.01
CA ILE A 116 -1.94 2.26 25.29
C ILE A 116 -0.43 2.49 25.17
N THR A 117 0.15 2.24 24.00
CA THR A 117 1.60 2.37 23.79
C THR A 117 1.95 3.83 23.44
N PRO A 118 2.74 4.54 24.28
CA PRO A 118 3.02 5.98 24.07
C PRO A 118 3.59 6.30 22.68
N LYS A 119 4.51 5.47 22.18
CA LYS A 119 5.14 5.64 20.86
C LYS A 119 4.12 5.55 19.72
N SER A 120 3.25 4.54 19.71
CA SER A 120 2.24 4.37 18.66
C SER A 120 1.11 5.40 18.80
N LEU A 121 0.73 5.78 20.02
CA LEU A 121 -0.25 6.83 20.26
C LEU A 121 0.26 8.17 19.72
N LEU A 122 1.48 8.57 20.06
CA LEU A 122 2.07 9.84 19.60
C LEU A 122 2.19 9.85 18.07
N ALA A 123 2.66 8.77 17.46
CA ALA A 123 2.74 8.63 16.01
C ALA A 123 1.35 8.76 15.36
N THR A 124 0.35 8.04 15.90
CA THR A 124 -1.03 8.07 15.40
C THR A 124 -1.64 9.46 15.51
N VAL A 125 -1.51 10.12 16.67
CA VAL A 125 -2.07 11.48 16.88
C VAL A 125 -1.39 12.46 15.94
N ARG A 126 -0.05 12.48 15.87
CA ARG A 126 0.70 13.40 15.00
C ARG A 126 0.31 13.22 13.52
N GLU A 127 0.32 12.00 13.02
CA GLU A 127 -0.02 11.71 11.63
C GLU A 127 -1.50 12.02 11.33
N GLY A 128 -2.40 11.71 12.27
CA GLY A 128 -3.83 12.00 12.14
C GLY A 128 -4.10 13.52 12.07
N LEU A 129 -3.50 14.30 12.95
CA LEU A 129 -3.60 15.77 12.91
C LEU A 129 -3.02 16.33 11.61
N TYR A 130 -1.84 15.86 11.21
CA TYR A 130 -1.21 16.29 9.95
C TYR A 130 -2.09 15.94 8.75
N ALA A 131 -2.58 14.72 8.66
CA ALA A 131 -3.45 14.27 7.57
C ALA A 131 -4.74 15.11 7.47
N THR A 132 -5.39 15.33 8.61
CA THR A 132 -6.69 16.02 8.65
C THR A 132 -6.55 17.53 8.45
N PHE A 133 -5.72 18.20 9.26
CA PHE A 133 -5.69 19.68 9.30
C PHE A 133 -4.76 20.29 8.26
N LEU A 134 -3.65 19.63 7.91
CA LEU A 134 -2.68 20.19 6.95
C LEU A 134 -2.86 19.65 5.53
N LYS A 135 -3.39 18.43 5.36
CA LYS A 135 -3.64 17.84 4.06
C LYS A 135 -5.13 17.74 3.67
N GLY A 136 -6.02 18.05 4.59
CA GLY A 136 -7.46 18.07 4.33
C GLY A 136 -8.10 16.67 4.17
N PHE A 137 -7.44 15.61 4.64
CA PHE A 137 -7.98 14.25 4.62
C PHE A 137 -8.93 14.03 5.79
N TRP A 138 -10.15 14.52 5.67
CA TRP A 138 -11.16 14.36 6.71
C TRP A 138 -11.70 12.94 6.74
N PRO A 139 -11.90 12.36 7.93
CA PRO A 139 -12.54 11.07 8.06
C PRO A 139 -13.98 11.13 7.52
N GLY A 140 -14.36 10.13 6.76
CA GLY A 140 -15.69 10.03 6.16
C GLY A 140 -16.37 8.71 6.52
N LYS A 141 -17.20 8.19 5.61
CA LYS A 141 -17.90 6.92 5.80
C LYS A 141 -16.89 5.78 6.01
N ILE A 142 -17.09 5.04 7.09
CA ILE A 142 -16.36 3.81 7.38
C ILE A 142 -17.14 2.67 6.74
N ASP A 143 -16.61 2.10 5.66
CA ASP A 143 -17.25 1.02 4.87
C ASP A 143 -16.47 -0.29 4.94
N ALA A 144 -15.48 -0.36 5.83
CA ALA A 144 -14.65 -1.55 6.04
C ALA A 144 -14.19 -1.66 7.51
N GLY A 145 -13.40 -2.67 7.83
CA GLY A 145 -12.97 -2.96 9.20
C GLY A 145 -12.00 -1.93 9.77
N VAL A 146 -12.41 -1.15 10.77
CA VAL A 146 -11.54 -0.18 11.48
C VAL A 146 -10.32 -0.83 12.15
N HIS A 147 -10.41 -2.11 12.47
CA HIS A 147 -9.37 -2.92 13.11
C HIS A 147 -8.48 -3.68 12.11
N ARG A 148 -8.60 -3.38 10.81
CA ARG A 148 -7.66 -3.84 9.79
C ARG A 148 -6.30 -3.21 10.05
N MET A 149 -5.24 -4.03 10.04
CA MET A 149 -3.86 -3.55 10.09
C MET A 149 -3.31 -3.43 8.67
N PRO A 150 -2.50 -2.41 8.38
CA PRO A 150 -1.84 -2.28 7.09
C PRO A 150 -0.74 -3.32 6.92
N ALA A 151 -0.31 -3.54 5.68
CA ALA A 151 0.88 -4.31 5.39
C ALA A 151 1.50 -3.84 4.08
N ASP A 152 2.81 -4.02 3.95
CA ASP A 152 3.55 -3.73 2.73
C ASP A 152 4.39 -4.96 2.34
N PHE A 153 4.42 -5.23 1.04
CA PHE A 153 5.20 -6.30 0.44
C PHE A 153 6.05 -5.72 -0.68
N LEU A 154 7.34 -5.89 -0.60
CA LEU A 154 8.25 -5.53 -1.68
C LEU A 154 8.65 -6.79 -2.42
N ILE A 155 8.26 -6.88 -3.68
CA ILE A 155 8.45 -8.04 -4.55
C ILE A 155 9.56 -7.72 -5.53
N GLY A 156 10.47 -8.66 -5.74
CA GLY A 156 11.55 -8.54 -6.69
C GLY A 156 11.16 -8.84 -8.14
N PRO A 157 12.04 -8.56 -9.10
CA PRO A 157 11.84 -8.87 -10.52
C PRO A 157 11.61 -10.35 -10.81
N ASP A 158 12.08 -11.20 -9.93
CA ASP A 158 11.92 -12.67 -9.94
C ASP A 158 10.61 -13.14 -9.30
N GLN A 159 9.71 -12.22 -8.97
CA GLN A 159 8.45 -12.47 -8.26
C GLN A 159 8.65 -13.06 -6.85
N ILE A 160 9.85 -13.00 -6.29
CA ILE A 160 10.12 -13.39 -4.90
C ILE A 160 9.91 -12.20 -3.97
N VAL A 161 9.27 -12.43 -2.85
CA VAL A 161 9.06 -11.44 -1.80
C VAL A 161 10.40 -11.11 -1.14
N LYS A 162 10.86 -9.88 -1.28
CA LYS A 162 12.15 -9.39 -0.75
C LYS A 162 12.01 -8.78 0.63
N LYS A 163 10.86 -8.12 0.91
CA LYS A 163 10.58 -7.52 2.20
C LYS A 163 9.11 -7.65 2.55
N VAL A 164 8.82 -7.91 3.83
CA VAL A 164 7.46 -7.98 4.38
C VAL A 164 7.36 -7.09 5.60
N HIS A 165 6.33 -6.25 5.63
CA HIS A 165 5.98 -5.46 6.81
C HIS A 165 4.51 -5.66 7.14
N TYR A 166 4.20 -6.33 8.26
CA TYR A 166 2.86 -6.42 8.80
C TYR A 166 2.69 -5.40 9.92
N GLY A 167 1.92 -4.36 9.67
CA GLY A 167 1.74 -3.26 10.60
C GLY A 167 1.14 -3.64 11.96
N ASN A 168 1.46 -2.86 12.97
CA ASN A 168 1.01 -3.04 14.36
C ASN A 168 0.00 -1.97 14.81
N TYR A 169 -0.12 -0.88 14.04
CA TYR A 169 -1.11 0.19 14.27
C TYR A 169 -1.57 0.79 12.92
N PRO A 170 -2.63 1.60 12.87
CA PRO A 170 -3.27 2.04 11.62
C PRO A 170 -2.41 2.74 10.57
N GLY A 171 -1.31 3.37 10.95
CA GLY A 171 -0.37 4.05 10.05
C GLY A 171 0.98 3.35 9.93
N ASP A 172 1.11 2.14 10.44
CA ASP A 172 2.37 1.39 10.49
C ASP A 172 2.66 0.71 9.15
N HIS A 173 3.19 1.48 8.23
CA HIS A 173 3.70 1.04 6.93
C HIS A 173 5.22 0.92 6.93
N LEU A 174 5.75 0.15 5.99
CA LEU A 174 7.19 0.08 5.72
C LEU A 174 7.74 1.50 5.49
N PRO A 175 8.73 1.96 6.28
CA PRO A 175 9.31 3.30 6.11
C PRO A 175 9.87 3.52 4.71
N PHE A 176 9.67 4.70 4.14
CA PHE A 176 10.22 5.02 2.82
C PHE A 176 11.74 4.99 2.83
N GLU A 177 12.35 5.40 3.94
CA GLU A 177 13.80 5.36 4.13
C GLU A 177 14.36 3.94 4.02
N GLU A 178 13.62 2.93 4.48
CA GLU A 178 14.00 1.53 4.33
C GLU A 178 13.82 1.06 2.88
N ILE A 179 12.75 1.51 2.20
CA ILE A 179 12.55 1.22 0.77
C ILE A 179 13.68 1.86 -0.05
N ASP A 180 14.03 3.10 0.23
CA ASP A 180 15.12 3.82 -0.44
C ASP A 180 16.44 3.06 -0.31
N GLN A 181 16.80 2.63 0.91
CA GLN A 181 17.99 1.85 1.18
C GLN A 181 18.01 0.51 0.41
N LEU A 182 16.88 -0.18 0.38
CA LEU A 182 16.76 -1.45 -0.36
C LEU A 182 16.96 -1.22 -1.86
N LEU A 183 16.31 -0.20 -2.43
CA LEU A 183 16.46 0.12 -3.86
C LEU A 183 17.89 0.55 -4.23
N ASP A 184 18.62 1.22 -3.33
CA ASP A 184 19.99 1.62 -3.59
C ASP A 184 20.99 0.44 -3.56
N THR A 185 20.64 -0.64 -2.86
CA THR A 185 21.46 -1.85 -2.78
C THR A 185 21.17 -2.89 -3.86
N TRP A 186 20.00 -2.79 -4.50
CA TRP A 186 19.56 -3.77 -5.49
C TRP A 186 20.01 -3.39 -6.90
N PRO A 187 20.37 -4.39 -7.73
CA PRO A 187 20.75 -4.13 -9.11
C PRO A 187 19.54 -3.62 -9.89
N VAL A 188 19.49 -2.31 -10.09
CA VAL A 188 18.50 -1.67 -10.94
C VAL A 188 18.81 -2.02 -12.38
N ARG A 189 17.91 -2.73 -13.07
CA ARG A 189 17.91 -2.72 -14.53
C ARG A 189 17.12 -1.49 -14.97
N PRO A 190 17.74 -0.52 -15.64
CA PRO A 190 16.99 0.59 -16.23
C PRO A 190 15.90 0.01 -17.11
N ILE A 191 14.66 0.52 -16.98
CA ILE A 191 13.60 0.21 -17.93
C ILE A 191 14.11 0.69 -19.28
N GLU A 192 14.44 -0.23 -20.19
CA GLU A 192 14.70 0.13 -21.58
C GLU A 192 13.47 0.92 -22.05
N ARG A 193 13.69 2.20 -22.38
CA ARG A 193 12.66 3.00 -23.03
C ARG A 193 12.35 2.27 -24.32
N ALA A 194 11.25 1.54 -24.37
CA ALA A 194 10.71 1.03 -25.61
C ALA A 194 10.57 2.24 -26.53
N LEU A 195 11.45 2.30 -27.53
CA LEU A 195 11.38 3.28 -28.61
C LEU A 195 10.03 3.07 -29.27
N VAL A 196 9.06 3.91 -28.91
CA VAL A 196 7.84 4.06 -29.68
C VAL A 196 8.28 4.59 -31.04
N ARG A 197 8.29 3.68 -32.01
CA ARG A 197 8.37 4.00 -33.42
C ARG A 197 6.98 4.22 -33.97
#